data_6d07a68e2dbce551de38999293badbb0
#
_entry.id   6d07a68e2dbce551de38999293badbb0
#
_cell.length_a   1.000
_cell.length_b   1.000
_cell.length_c   1.000
_cell.angle_alpha   90.00
_cell.angle_beta   90.00
_cell.angle_gamma   90.00
#
_symmetry.space_group_name_H-M   'P 1'
#
loop_
_entity.id
_entity.type
_entity.pdbx_description
1 polymer ?
#
loop_
_entity_poly.entity_id
_entity_poly.type
_entity_poly.pdbx_seq_one_letter_code
_entity_poly.pdbx_strand_id
1 'polypeptide(L)'
;MYHLVIVAAGGAVGASLRHLTGFAAMRLLGVNFPWGTLAVNIVGSFAMGVFIELLARRFGASNELRLFVATGLLGGFTTFSAFSLDVAVLWERGAMATAAGYVLASVVGAILALFAGLWVARTFG
;
A
#
# COMPACT_ATOMS: atom_id res chain seq x y z
N MET A 1 -8.24 21.39 -12.28
CA MET A 1 -8.47 20.32 -13.26
C MET A 1 -7.24 19.43 -13.51
N TYR A 2 -6.08 20.09 -13.75
CA TYR A 2 -4.91 19.25 -14.01
C TYR A 2 -4.45 18.48 -12.77
N HIS A 3 -4.77 18.94 -11.57
CA HIS A 3 -4.49 18.14 -10.34
C HIS A 3 -5.23 16.81 -10.38
N LEU A 4 -6.47 16.81 -10.86
CA LEU A 4 -7.26 15.58 -11.01
C LEU A 4 -6.61 14.63 -12.02
N VAL A 5 -6.09 15.18 -13.12
CA VAL A 5 -5.39 14.38 -14.14
C VAL A 5 -4.12 13.75 -13.56
N ILE A 6 -3.37 14.52 -12.76
CA ILE A 6 -2.15 14.01 -12.10
C ILE A 6 -2.49 12.85 -11.16
N VAL A 7 -3.51 13.01 -10.33
CA VAL A 7 -3.96 11.95 -9.43
C VAL A 7 -4.45 10.73 -10.20
N ALA A 8 -5.23 10.97 -11.26
CA ALA A 8 -5.77 9.88 -12.09
C ALA A 8 -4.65 9.08 -12.77
N ALA A 9 -3.63 9.77 -13.30
CA ALA A 9 -2.49 9.11 -13.93
C ALA A 9 -1.72 8.27 -12.91
N GLY A 10 -1.43 8.85 -11.74
CA GLY A 10 -0.77 8.11 -10.66
C GLY A 10 -1.59 6.91 -10.21
N GLY A 11 -2.90 7.12 -10.03
CA GLY A 11 -3.81 6.06 -9.62
C GLY A 11 -3.88 4.91 -10.61
N ALA A 12 -3.88 5.24 -11.90
CA ALA A 12 -3.87 4.21 -12.95
C ALA A 12 -2.62 3.34 -12.86
N VAL A 13 -1.45 3.95 -12.67
CA VAL A 13 -0.20 3.21 -12.51
C VAL A 13 -0.24 2.39 -11.22
N GLY A 14 -0.65 3.01 -10.09
CA GLY A 14 -0.70 2.33 -8.81
C GLY A 14 -1.65 1.14 -8.80
N ALA A 15 -2.86 1.32 -9.31
CA ALA A 15 -3.84 0.24 -9.38
C ALA A 15 -3.37 -0.89 -10.30
N SER A 16 -2.69 -0.55 -11.40
CA SER A 16 -2.12 -1.55 -12.30
C SER A 16 -1.03 -2.36 -11.61
N LEU A 17 -0.16 -1.70 -10.86
CA LEU A 17 0.89 -2.38 -10.09
C LEU A 17 0.28 -3.26 -9.00
N ARG A 18 -0.79 -2.81 -8.37
CA ARG A 18 -1.50 -3.62 -7.37
C ARG A 18 -2.05 -4.88 -8.00
N HIS A 19 -2.66 -4.76 -9.19
CA HIS A 19 -3.18 -5.92 -9.91
C HIS A 19 -2.06 -6.92 -10.21
N LEU A 20 -0.94 -6.43 -10.72
CA LEU A 20 0.20 -7.30 -11.06
C LEU A 20 0.78 -7.97 -9.82
N THR A 21 0.88 -7.25 -8.70
CA THR A 21 1.37 -7.83 -7.44
C THR A 21 0.44 -8.92 -6.96
N GLY A 22 -0.87 -8.69 -7.03
CA GLY A 22 -1.86 -9.69 -6.65
C GLY A 22 -1.79 -10.94 -7.51
N PHE A 23 -1.63 -10.75 -8.81
CA PHE A 23 -1.48 -11.86 -9.74
C PHE A 23 -0.22 -12.68 -9.44
N ALA A 24 0.92 -12.00 -9.24
CA ALA A 24 2.17 -12.68 -8.93
C ALA A 24 2.11 -13.41 -7.59
N ALA A 25 1.52 -12.79 -6.57
CA ALA A 25 1.38 -13.39 -5.26
C ALA A 25 0.52 -14.66 -5.33
N MET A 26 -0.57 -14.61 -6.09
CA MET A 26 -1.43 -15.77 -6.26
C MET A 26 -0.71 -16.92 -6.94
N ARG A 27 0.12 -16.63 -7.93
CA ARG A 27 0.88 -17.65 -8.65
C ARG A 27 2.02 -18.23 -7.84
N LEU A 28 2.68 -17.42 -7.02
CA LEU A 28 3.85 -17.83 -6.26
C LEU A 28 3.49 -18.41 -4.89
N LEU A 29 2.46 -17.88 -4.24
CA LEU A 29 2.14 -18.20 -2.85
C LEU A 29 0.77 -18.87 -2.68
N GLY A 30 -0.02 -18.96 -3.76
CA GLY A 30 -1.32 -19.60 -3.73
C GLY A 30 -2.44 -18.67 -3.32
N VAL A 31 -3.64 -19.25 -3.16
CA VAL A 31 -4.88 -18.48 -2.96
C VAL A 31 -5.45 -18.63 -1.55
N ASN A 32 -4.80 -19.39 -0.66
CA ASN A 32 -5.35 -19.67 0.66
C ASN A 32 -5.25 -18.49 1.62
N PHE A 33 -4.31 -17.60 1.39
CA PHE A 33 -4.11 -16.41 2.19
C PHE A 33 -3.93 -15.21 1.25
N PRO A 34 -4.45 -14.02 1.60
CA PRO A 34 -4.37 -12.86 0.70
C PRO A 34 -3.01 -12.17 0.74
N TRP A 35 -1.98 -12.86 0.27
CA TRP A 35 -0.61 -12.36 0.27
C TRP A 35 -0.45 -11.08 -0.54
N GLY A 36 -1.17 -10.98 -1.67
CA GLY A 36 -1.05 -9.82 -2.55
C GLY A 36 -1.49 -8.53 -1.87
N THR A 37 -2.64 -8.55 -1.22
CA THR A 37 -3.17 -7.39 -0.49
C THR A 37 -2.25 -7.01 0.66
N LEU A 38 -1.78 -8.01 1.42
CA LEU A 38 -0.84 -7.77 2.50
C LEU A 38 0.44 -7.12 1.98
N ALA A 39 0.98 -7.65 0.89
CA ALA A 39 2.21 -7.13 0.30
C ALA A 39 2.06 -5.68 -0.17
N VAL A 40 0.99 -5.36 -0.93
CA VAL A 40 0.84 -4.01 -1.44
C VAL A 40 0.65 -3.01 -0.31
N ASN A 41 -0.05 -3.39 0.75
CA ASN A 41 -0.30 -2.47 1.85
C ASN A 41 0.97 -2.23 2.69
N ILE A 42 1.76 -3.28 2.93
CA ILE A 42 3.02 -3.13 3.67
C ILE A 42 4.06 -2.38 2.84
N VAL A 43 4.28 -2.82 1.60
CA VAL A 43 5.27 -2.18 0.71
C VAL A 43 4.85 -0.74 0.40
N GLY A 44 3.57 -0.52 0.13
CA GLY A 44 3.05 0.82 -0.14
C GLY A 44 3.16 1.74 1.05
N SER A 45 2.92 1.24 2.26
CA SER A 45 3.06 2.04 3.48
C SER A 45 4.51 2.41 3.73
N PHE A 46 5.44 1.47 3.53
CA PHE A 46 6.86 1.75 3.62
C PHE A 46 7.27 2.83 2.62
N ALA A 47 6.86 2.66 1.36
CA ALA A 47 7.17 3.63 0.31
C ALA A 47 6.56 5.00 0.62
N MET A 48 5.38 5.03 1.20
CA MET A 48 4.74 6.28 1.61
C MET A 48 5.58 6.99 2.67
N GLY A 49 6.05 6.26 3.66
CA GLY A 49 6.90 6.83 4.70
C GLY A 49 8.19 7.43 4.14
N VAL A 50 8.85 6.68 3.25
CA VAL A 50 10.07 7.15 2.58
C VAL A 50 9.78 8.40 1.76
N PHE A 51 8.72 8.36 0.95
CA PHE A 51 8.41 9.45 0.03
C PHE A 51 8.05 10.74 0.77
N ILE A 52 7.20 10.65 1.80
CA ILE A 52 6.75 11.83 2.54
C ILE A 52 7.93 12.51 3.23
N GLU A 53 8.84 11.72 3.79
CA GLU A 53 10.01 12.27 4.44
C GLU A 53 10.97 12.94 3.44
N LEU A 54 11.20 12.29 2.29
CA LEU A 54 12.04 12.85 1.24
C LEU A 54 11.42 14.11 0.65
N LEU A 55 10.12 14.13 0.47
CA LEU A 55 9.41 15.29 -0.06
C LEU A 55 9.63 16.51 0.85
N ALA A 56 9.50 16.30 2.17
CA ALA A 56 9.67 17.37 3.15
C ALA A 56 11.10 17.88 3.18
N ARG A 57 12.08 17.00 3.00
CA ARG A 57 13.50 17.34 3.15
C ARG A 57 14.15 17.83 1.86
N ARG A 58 13.81 17.23 0.73
CA ARG A 58 14.57 17.42 -0.51
C ARG A 58 13.82 18.10 -1.65
N PHE A 59 12.51 17.88 -1.73
CA PHE A 59 11.76 18.34 -2.91
C PHE A 59 10.91 19.58 -2.66
N GLY A 60 11.09 20.25 -1.53
CA GLY A 60 10.44 21.52 -1.27
C GLY A 60 8.93 21.45 -1.18
N ALA A 61 8.38 20.29 -0.82
CA ALA A 61 6.94 20.10 -0.64
C ALA A 61 6.13 20.39 -1.90
N SER A 62 6.63 19.98 -3.08
CA SER A 62 5.90 20.13 -4.34
C SER A 62 4.53 19.47 -4.25
N ASN A 63 3.47 20.25 -4.49
CA ASN A 63 2.11 19.75 -4.42
C ASN A 63 1.82 18.74 -5.54
N GLU A 64 2.30 19.00 -6.74
CA GLU A 64 2.09 18.11 -7.88
C GLU A 64 2.75 16.75 -7.68
N LEU A 65 3.98 16.76 -7.16
CA LEU A 65 4.69 15.52 -6.88
C LEU A 65 3.98 14.73 -5.78
N ARG A 66 3.51 15.42 -4.73
CA ARG A 66 2.75 14.79 -3.66
C ARG A 66 1.47 14.15 -4.19
N LEU A 67 0.74 14.86 -5.05
CA LEU A 67 -0.50 14.35 -5.62
C LEU A 67 -0.24 13.14 -6.52
N PHE A 68 0.79 13.20 -7.36
CA PHE A 68 1.06 12.09 -8.26
C PHE A 68 1.51 10.84 -7.49
N VAL A 69 2.48 10.98 -6.59
CA VAL A 69 3.08 9.84 -5.91
C VAL A 69 2.24 9.38 -4.71
N ALA A 70 1.94 10.27 -3.78
CA ALA A 70 1.25 9.86 -2.56
C ALA A 70 -0.22 9.57 -2.79
N THR A 71 -0.95 10.54 -3.33
CA THR A 71 -2.40 10.38 -3.51
C THR A 71 -2.71 9.44 -4.67
N GLY A 72 -2.01 9.59 -5.80
CA GLY A 72 -2.26 8.80 -6.99
C GLY A 72 -1.61 7.44 -6.95
N LEU A 73 -0.28 7.41 -7.08
CA LEU A 73 0.47 6.15 -7.23
C LEU A 73 0.31 5.25 -6.01
N LEU A 74 0.72 5.72 -4.85
CA LEU A 74 0.67 4.91 -3.62
C LEU A 74 -0.75 4.72 -3.13
N GLY A 75 -1.61 5.73 -3.30
CA GLY A 75 -3.02 5.61 -2.96
C GLY A 75 -3.74 4.56 -3.81
N GLY A 76 -3.40 4.45 -5.09
CA GLY A 76 -3.94 3.42 -5.97
C GLY A 76 -3.32 2.05 -5.76
N PHE A 77 -2.06 2.02 -5.35
CA PHE A 77 -1.33 0.77 -5.10
C PHE A 77 -1.83 0.06 -3.85
N THR A 78 -2.10 0.81 -2.77
CA THR A 78 -2.60 0.26 -1.51
C THR A 78 -4.13 0.18 -1.53
N THR A 79 -4.70 -0.66 -0.65
CA THR A 79 -6.15 -0.82 -0.66
C THR A 79 -6.69 -1.26 0.69
N PHE A 80 -7.62 -0.49 1.23
CA PHE A 80 -8.34 -0.88 2.43
C PHE A 80 -9.58 -1.72 2.07
N SER A 81 -10.22 -1.43 0.94
CA SER A 81 -11.43 -2.13 0.55
C SER A 81 -11.18 -3.61 0.22
N ALA A 82 -10.11 -3.90 -0.51
CA ALA A 82 -9.74 -5.29 -0.79
C ALA A 82 -9.36 -6.03 0.49
N PHE A 83 -8.66 -5.35 1.40
CA PHE A 83 -8.36 -5.89 2.72
C PHE A 83 -9.63 -6.25 3.48
N SER A 84 -10.62 -5.35 3.49
CA SER A 84 -11.89 -5.60 4.18
C SER A 84 -12.62 -6.80 3.59
N LEU A 85 -12.62 -6.90 2.25
CA LEU A 85 -13.24 -8.04 1.57
C LEU A 85 -12.52 -9.34 1.92
N ASP A 86 -11.19 -9.32 1.96
CA ASP A 86 -10.41 -10.50 2.32
C ASP A 86 -10.73 -10.99 3.73
N VAL A 87 -10.88 -10.06 4.68
CA VAL A 87 -11.26 -10.39 6.04
C VAL A 87 -12.64 -11.08 6.06
N ALA A 88 -13.59 -10.52 5.32
CA ALA A 88 -14.93 -11.07 5.25
C ALA A 88 -14.93 -12.49 4.65
N VAL A 89 -14.15 -12.69 3.59
CA VAL A 89 -14.04 -14.00 2.95
C VAL A 89 -13.44 -15.03 3.91
N LEU A 90 -12.39 -14.67 4.63
CA LEU A 90 -11.77 -15.57 5.61
C LEU A 90 -12.73 -15.90 6.74
N TRP A 91 -13.47 -14.90 7.21
CA TRP A 91 -14.46 -15.07 8.25
C TRP A 91 -15.56 -16.03 7.82
N GLU A 92 -16.11 -15.84 6.61
CA GLU A 92 -17.20 -16.65 6.10
C GLU A 92 -16.77 -18.08 5.78
N ARG A 93 -15.50 -18.31 5.51
CA ARG A 93 -14.95 -19.66 5.35
C ARG A 93 -14.71 -20.35 6.68
N GLY A 94 -14.96 -19.68 7.79
CA GLY A 94 -14.71 -20.23 9.12
C GLY A 94 -13.24 -20.13 9.55
N ALA A 95 -12.39 -19.46 8.79
CA ALA A 95 -10.97 -19.33 9.11
C ALA A 95 -10.76 -18.10 10.02
N MET A 96 -11.36 -18.13 11.19
CA MET A 96 -11.41 -16.96 12.08
C MET A 96 -10.04 -16.60 12.65
N ALA A 97 -9.23 -17.59 13.00
CA ALA A 97 -7.88 -17.34 13.49
C ALA A 97 -7.02 -16.72 12.42
N THR A 98 -7.15 -17.20 11.18
CA THR A 98 -6.43 -16.64 10.03
C THR A 98 -6.90 -15.22 9.75
N ALA A 99 -8.21 -14.96 9.84
CA ALA A 99 -8.75 -13.62 9.66
C ALA A 99 -8.19 -12.65 10.70
N ALA A 100 -8.17 -13.05 11.96
CA ALA A 100 -7.63 -12.22 13.04
C ALA A 100 -6.13 -11.96 12.83
N GLY A 101 -5.37 -12.98 12.47
CA GLY A 101 -3.94 -12.84 12.18
C GLY A 101 -3.68 -11.92 11.00
N TYR A 102 -4.51 -12.02 9.96
CA TYR A 102 -4.41 -11.16 8.79
C TYR A 102 -4.68 -9.69 9.14
N VAL A 103 -5.72 -9.44 9.95
CA VAL A 103 -6.03 -8.09 10.41
C VAL A 103 -4.86 -7.51 11.20
N LEU A 104 -4.33 -8.28 12.16
CA LEU A 104 -3.21 -7.82 12.98
C LEU A 104 -1.96 -7.58 12.14
N ALA A 105 -1.61 -8.54 11.27
CA ALA A 105 -0.44 -8.41 10.42
C ALA A 105 -0.57 -7.21 9.49
N SER A 106 -1.76 -6.98 8.93
CA SER A 106 -2.00 -5.87 8.01
C SER A 106 -1.91 -4.52 8.71
N VAL A 107 -2.64 -4.36 9.81
CA VAL A 107 -2.72 -3.06 10.50
C VAL A 107 -1.37 -2.73 11.15
N VAL A 108 -0.86 -3.65 11.96
CA VAL A 108 0.42 -3.43 12.66
C VAL A 108 1.55 -3.36 11.67
N GLY A 109 1.59 -4.29 10.72
CA GLY A 109 2.65 -4.35 9.72
C GLY A 109 2.71 -3.09 8.85
N ALA A 110 1.56 -2.61 8.37
CA ALA A 110 1.53 -1.41 7.53
C ALA A 110 1.94 -0.16 8.31
N ILE A 111 1.46 -0.01 9.54
CA ILE A 111 1.80 1.16 10.35
C ILE A 111 3.29 1.14 10.69
N LEU A 112 3.82 -0.01 11.12
CA LEU A 112 5.25 -0.13 11.39
C LEU A 112 6.09 0.10 10.14
N ALA A 113 5.62 -0.38 8.98
CA ALA A 113 6.32 -0.18 7.71
C ALA A 113 6.40 1.30 7.36
N LEU A 114 5.33 2.07 7.61
CA LEU A 114 5.35 3.50 7.38
C LEU A 114 6.39 4.19 8.26
N PHE A 115 6.42 3.87 9.54
CA PHE A 115 7.42 4.44 10.44
C PHE A 115 8.83 4.01 10.05
N ALA A 116 9.00 2.76 9.62
CA ALA A 116 10.30 2.29 9.12
C ALA A 116 10.73 3.09 7.89
N GLY A 117 9.80 3.39 6.99
CA GLY A 117 10.07 4.23 5.82
C GLY A 117 10.51 5.63 6.21
N LEU A 118 9.81 6.24 7.15
CA LEU A 118 10.20 7.55 7.69
C LEU A 118 11.61 7.50 8.26
N TRP A 119 11.89 6.48 9.04
CA TRP A 119 13.21 6.31 9.68
C TRP A 119 14.32 6.13 8.66
N VAL A 120 14.10 5.28 7.66
CA VAL A 120 15.08 5.03 6.60
C VAL A 120 15.41 6.33 5.86
N ALA A 121 14.38 7.09 5.49
CA ALA A 121 14.58 8.34 4.76
C ALA A 121 15.30 9.38 5.63
N ARG A 122 15.02 9.43 6.93
CA ARG A 122 15.70 10.35 7.85
C ARG A 122 17.17 9.98 8.03
N THR A 123 17.47 8.68 8.07
CA THR A 123 18.82 8.19 8.32
C THR A 123 19.69 8.25 7.07
N PHE A 124 19.16 7.86 5.93
CA PHE A 124 19.93 7.72 4.68
C PHE A 124 19.61 8.78 3.63
N GLY A 125 18.56 9.55 3.85
CA GLY A 125 18.19 10.65 2.99
C GLY A 125 18.82 11.96 3.43
#